data_9582482577680b110cc1625b71ba44ce
#
_entry.id   9582482577680b110cc1625b71ba44ce
#
_cell.length_a   1.000
_cell.length_b   1.000
_cell.length_c   1.000
_cell.angle_alpha   90.00
_cell.angle_beta   90.00
_cell.angle_gamma   90.00
#
_symmetry.space_group_name_H-M   'P 1'
#
loop_
_entity.id
_entity.type
_entity.pdbx_description
1 polymer ?
#
loop_
_entity_poly.entity_id
_entity_poly.type
_entity_poly.pdbx_seq_one_letter_code
_entity_poly.pdbx_strand_id
1 'polypeptide(L)'
;MKYISIGAVMSEGTEYRVTVCRGMNKFTLTGDHAAIWLNGRLGFADTKKPTEDQALEYLIRIGLAIKSSDYAIAEYRTLTQCTIVPAERKYPFFGLSGTEKTVLQWLREAGLVLSMAELVYLIDRNIPLEPKFLGSNNTQTLVERIYTRDTIFDNILENQMERAAMREKTVNTVLSLLRKKRIVLL
;
A
#
# COMPACT_ATOMS: atom_id res chain seq x y z
N MET A 1 8.40 -15.19 11.03
CA MET A 1 7.64 -15.09 9.75
C MET A 1 7.64 -13.65 9.28
N LYS A 2 7.95 -13.40 7.98
CA LYS A 2 7.89 -12.05 7.37
C LYS A 2 6.45 -11.67 7.04
N TYR A 3 6.05 -10.43 7.31
CA TYR A 3 4.69 -9.95 7.11
C TYR A 3 4.62 -8.44 6.92
N ILE A 4 3.47 -7.94 6.48
CA ILE A 4 3.10 -6.52 6.47
C ILE A 4 1.68 -6.37 7.04
N SER A 5 1.44 -5.30 7.78
CA SER A 5 0.12 -5.01 8.36
C SER A 5 -0.70 -4.11 7.44
N ILE A 6 -2.01 -4.37 7.41
CA ILE A 6 -2.97 -3.62 6.61
C ILE A 6 -4.09 -3.05 7.48
N GLY A 7 -4.67 -1.95 7.02
CA GLY A 7 -5.67 -1.18 7.74
C GLY A 7 -5.20 0.20 8.18
N ALA A 8 -6.13 1.10 8.43
CA ALA A 8 -5.87 2.46 8.88
C ALA A 8 -5.99 2.57 10.41
N VAL A 9 -5.08 3.31 11.03
CA VAL A 9 -5.17 3.64 12.46
C VAL A 9 -6.26 4.68 12.67
N MET A 10 -7.26 4.37 13.48
CA MET A 10 -8.27 5.33 13.92
C MET A 10 -7.87 6.05 15.21
N SER A 11 -7.33 5.31 16.18
CA SER A 11 -6.83 5.85 17.43
C SER A 11 -5.68 5.00 17.94
N GLU A 12 -4.62 5.66 18.38
CA GLU A 12 -3.55 5.07 19.16
C GLU A 12 -3.85 5.35 20.63
N GLY A 13 -4.08 4.28 21.42
CA GLY A 13 -4.20 4.36 22.86
C GLY A 13 -2.82 4.30 23.53
N THR A 14 -2.73 3.66 24.67
CA THR A 14 -1.46 3.29 25.30
C THR A 14 -0.68 2.31 24.42
N GLU A 15 0.62 2.11 24.69
CA GLU A 15 1.55 1.28 23.87
C GLU A 15 1.03 -0.11 23.45
N TYR A 16 0.03 -0.64 24.17
CA TYR A 16 -0.53 -1.99 23.94
C TYR A 16 -1.97 -1.99 23.42
N ARG A 17 -2.46 -0.84 22.93
CA ARG A 17 -3.83 -0.77 22.42
C ARG A 17 -3.90 0.12 21.18
N VAL A 18 -4.44 -0.43 20.09
CA VAL A 18 -4.66 0.30 18.84
C VAL A 18 -6.01 -0.08 18.24
N THR A 19 -6.73 0.91 17.74
CA THR A 19 -7.96 0.67 16.96
C THR A 19 -7.62 0.84 15.48
N VAL A 20 -7.88 -0.23 14.72
CA VAL A 20 -7.60 -0.33 13.29
C VAL A 20 -8.92 -0.42 12.54
N CYS A 21 -9.04 0.31 11.43
CA CYS A 21 -10.15 0.23 10.50
C CYS A 21 -9.69 -0.45 9.20
N ARG A 22 -10.48 -1.41 8.70
CA ARG A 22 -10.35 -1.97 7.35
C ARG A 22 -11.73 -2.05 6.70
N GLY A 23 -11.93 -1.23 5.66
CA GLY A 23 -13.28 -1.02 5.11
C GLY A 23 -14.22 -0.48 6.18
N MET A 24 -15.37 -1.11 6.36
CA MET A 24 -16.37 -0.74 7.38
C MET A 24 -16.09 -1.37 8.76
N ASN A 25 -15.16 -2.29 8.86
CA ASN A 25 -14.88 -3.02 10.09
C ASN A 25 -13.85 -2.29 10.96
N LYS A 26 -14.13 -2.25 12.27
CA LYS A 26 -13.25 -1.69 13.31
C LYS A 26 -12.77 -2.81 14.23
N PHE A 27 -11.47 -2.84 14.45
CA PHE A 27 -10.81 -3.84 15.29
C PHE A 27 -10.04 -3.13 16.40
N THR A 28 -10.28 -3.50 17.65
CA THR A 28 -9.46 -3.05 18.78
C THR A 28 -8.47 -4.16 19.11
N LEU A 29 -7.20 -3.91 18.84
CA LEU A 29 -6.10 -4.81 19.13
C LEU A 29 -5.46 -4.44 20.47
N THR A 30 -5.03 -5.43 21.24
CA THR A 30 -4.36 -5.27 22.52
C THR A 30 -3.16 -6.23 22.64
N GLY A 31 -2.22 -5.92 23.52
CA GLY A 31 -1.07 -6.79 23.81
C GLY A 31 -0.25 -7.14 22.56
N ASP A 32 0.09 -8.42 22.40
CA ASP A 32 0.92 -8.92 21.32
C ASP A 32 0.30 -8.64 19.93
N HIS A 33 -1.04 -8.72 19.80
CA HIS A 33 -1.71 -8.40 18.54
C HIS A 33 -1.50 -6.93 18.14
N ALA A 34 -1.58 -6.02 19.11
CA ALA A 34 -1.31 -4.60 18.85
C ALA A 34 0.16 -4.37 18.50
N ALA A 35 1.09 -4.98 19.23
CA ALA A 35 2.53 -4.86 19.02
C ALA A 35 2.92 -5.37 17.63
N ILE A 36 2.47 -6.56 17.23
CA ILE A 36 2.73 -7.15 15.91
C ILE A 36 2.14 -6.27 14.81
N TRP A 37 0.89 -5.84 14.96
CA TRP A 37 0.28 -4.97 13.95
C TRP A 37 1.03 -3.65 13.80
N LEU A 38 1.41 -3.00 14.90
CA LEU A 38 2.17 -1.75 14.89
C LEU A 38 3.55 -1.89 14.25
N ASN A 39 4.24 -3.01 14.45
CA ASN A 39 5.53 -3.28 13.84
C ASN A 39 5.45 -3.41 12.31
N GLY A 40 4.42 -4.07 11.79
CA GLY A 40 4.24 -4.30 10.35
C GLY A 40 3.60 -3.14 9.58
N ARG A 41 3.08 -2.10 10.25
CA ARG A 41 2.31 -1.02 9.59
C ARG A 41 3.14 -0.04 8.75
N LEU A 42 4.44 0.03 9.00
CA LEU A 42 5.34 0.97 8.30
C LEU A 42 6.25 0.29 7.28
N GLY A 43 6.03 -0.99 7.04
CA GLY A 43 6.80 -1.81 6.11
C GLY A 43 6.83 -3.27 6.54
N PHE A 44 7.61 -4.08 5.83
CA PHE A 44 7.78 -5.48 6.21
C PHE A 44 8.48 -5.61 7.56
N ALA A 45 7.99 -6.52 8.38
CA ALA A 45 8.53 -6.88 9.68
C ALA A 45 8.63 -8.41 9.80
N ASP A 46 9.45 -8.87 10.74
CA ASP A 46 9.62 -10.28 11.06
C ASP A 46 9.21 -10.57 12.50
N THR A 47 8.52 -11.70 12.70
CA THR A 47 8.29 -12.25 14.03
C THR A 47 9.56 -12.91 14.54
N LYS A 48 9.81 -12.83 15.84
CA LYS A 48 11.03 -13.34 16.49
C LYS A 48 10.76 -14.48 17.46
N LYS A 49 9.50 -14.64 17.89
CA LYS A 49 9.09 -15.59 18.92
C LYS A 49 7.85 -16.38 18.49
N PRO A 50 7.69 -17.63 18.96
CA PRO A 50 6.50 -18.43 18.66
C PRO A 50 5.17 -17.76 19.07
N THR A 51 5.15 -17.01 20.17
CA THR A 51 3.97 -16.24 20.61
C THR A 51 3.58 -15.13 19.63
N GLU A 52 4.58 -14.49 19.02
CA GLU A 52 4.39 -13.50 17.96
C GLU A 52 3.84 -14.15 16.68
N ASP A 53 4.26 -15.38 16.36
CA ASP A 53 3.72 -16.14 15.24
C ASP A 53 2.22 -16.42 15.42
N GLN A 54 1.80 -16.80 16.63
CA GLN A 54 0.38 -17.03 16.94
C GLN A 54 -0.44 -15.74 16.82
N ALA A 55 0.09 -14.62 17.32
CA ALA A 55 -0.56 -13.31 17.18
C ALA A 55 -0.65 -12.89 15.71
N LEU A 56 0.40 -13.12 14.92
CA LEU A 56 0.39 -12.86 13.49
C LEU A 56 -0.63 -13.71 12.74
N GLU A 57 -0.71 -15.02 13.02
CA GLU A 57 -1.70 -15.91 12.40
C GLU A 57 -3.14 -15.45 12.67
N TYR A 58 -3.40 -14.97 13.89
CA TYR A 58 -4.69 -14.34 14.20
C TYR A 58 -4.95 -13.10 13.32
N LEU A 59 -3.97 -12.18 13.20
CA LEU A 59 -4.10 -10.98 12.38
C LEU A 59 -4.30 -11.31 10.89
N ILE A 60 -3.63 -12.35 10.37
CA ILE A 60 -3.83 -12.83 9.00
C ILE A 60 -5.26 -13.34 8.82
N ARG A 61 -5.75 -14.16 9.76
CA ARG A 61 -7.11 -14.72 9.70
C ARG A 61 -8.21 -13.65 9.71
N ILE A 62 -8.03 -12.56 10.46
CA ILE A 62 -8.99 -11.44 10.47
C ILE A 62 -8.70 -10.41 9.38
N GLY A 63 -7.69 -10.65 8.55
CA GLY A 63 -7.34 -9.82 7.41
C GLY A 63 -6.64 -8.51 7.76
N LEU A 64 -5.96 -8.40 8.90
CA LEU A 64 -5.18 -7.22 9.29
C LEU A 64 -3.69 -7.37 9.06
N ALA A 65 -3.23 -8.49 8.52
CA ALA A 65 -1.86 -8.70 8.08
C ALA A 65 -1.81 -9.65 6.88
N ILE A 66 -0.75 -9.56 6.10
CA ILE A 66 -0.45 -10.45 4.98
C ILE A 66 0.94 -11.03 5.21
N LYS A 67 1.05 -12.35 5.13
CA LYS A 67 2.33 -13.06 5.20
C LYS A 67 3.09 -12.87 3.89
N SER A 68 4.36 -12.55 3.99
CA SER A 68 5.29 -12.52 2.86
C SER A 68 6.17 -13.76 2.86
N SER A 69 6.59 -14.19 1.68
CA SER A 69 7.60 -15.22 1.52
C SER A 69 9.00 -14.60 1.36
N ASP A 70 10.05 -15.44 1.39
CA ASP A 70 11.44 -14.96 1.45
C ASP A 70 12.14 -14.84 0.08
N TYR A 71 11.40 -14.89 -1.07
CA TYR A 71 12.05 -14.74 -2.37
C TYR A 71 11.99 -13.33 -2.92
N ALA A 72 12.86 -13.03 -3.87
CA ALA A 72 13.11 -11.69 -4.42
C ALA A 72 11.86 -10.92 -4.93
N ILE A 73 10.78 -11.62 -5.29
CA ILE A 73 9.53 -11.00 -5.78
C ILE A 73 8.43 -10.98 -4.69
N ALA A 74 8.73 -11.55 -3.51
CA ALA A 74 7.70 -11.76 -2.48
C ALA A 74 7.09 -10.46 -1.97
N GLU A 75 7.89 -9.42 -1.76
CA GLU A 75 7.39 -8.12 -1.30
C GLU A 75 6.44 -7.50 -2.32
N TYR A 76 6.78 -7.54 -3.60
CA TYR A 76 5.90 -7.07 -4.65
C TYR A 76 4.58 -7.85 -4.65
N ARG A 77 4.65 -9.20 -4.67
CA ARG A 77 3.46 -10.06 -4.64
C ARG A 77 2.59 -9.86 -3.40
N THR A 78 3.21 -9.61 -2.25
CA THR A 78 2.47 -9.28 -1.03
C THR A 78 1.73 -7.96 -1.19
N LEU A 79 2.39 -6.93 -1.71
CA LEU A 79 1.79 -5.62 -1.92
C LEU A 79 0.73 -5.61 -3.03
N THR A 80 0.76 -6.53 -4.01
CA THR A 80 -0.33 -6.65 -5.00
C THR A 80 -1.66 -7.09 -4.40
N GLN A 81 -1.66 -7.65 -3.19
CA GLN A 81 -2.87 -7.99 -2.44
C GLN A 81 -3.46 -6.80 -1.68
N CYS A 82 -2.80 -5.66 -1.72
CA CYS A 82 -3.19 -4.45 -1.01
C CYS A 82 -3.72 -3.39 -1.97
N THR A 83 -4.57 -2.55 -1.44
CA THR A 83 -4.98 -1.31 -2.05
C THR A 83 -4.25 -0.16 -1.36
N ILE A 84 -3.70 0.77 -2.14
CA ILE A 84 -2.92 1.89 -1.63
C ILE A 84 -3.79 3.13 -1.61
N VAL A 85 -3.95 3.70 -0.42
CA VAL A 85 -4.74 4.91 -0.19
C VAL A 85 -3.91 5.99 0.51
N PRO A 86 -4.21 7.28 0.32
CA PRO A 86 -3.52 8.33 1.04
C PRO A 86 -3.88 8.28 2.53
N ALA A 87 -2.91 8.56 3.41
CA ALA A 87 -3.20 8.76 4.81
C ALA A 87 -4.01 10.06 5.01
N GLU A 88 -4.95 10.09 5.98
CA GLU A 88 -5.86 11.23 6.21
C GLU A 88 -5.14 12.54 6.58
N ARG A 89 -3.95 12.46 7.15
CA ARG A 89 -3.18 13.65 7.57
C ARG A 89 -2.67 14.44 6.38
N LYS A 90 -3.01 15.71 6.32
CA LYS A 90 -2.45 16.69 5.37
C LYS A 90 -1.02 17.04 5.78
N TYR A 91 -0.04 16.37 5.21
CA TYR A 91 1.36 16.77 5.35
C TYR A 91 1.83 17.46 4.07
N PRO A 92 2.66 18.51 4.16
CA PRO A 92 3.30 19.09 3.00
C PRO A 92 4.19 18.05 2.28
N PHE A 93 4.45 18.25 0.99
CA PHE A 93 5.30 17.38 0.17
C PHE A 93 6.80 17.47 0.55
N PHE A 94 7.11 18.02 1.70
CA PHE A 94 8.48 18.17 2.19
C PHE A 94 9.13 16.81 2.47
N GLY A 95 10.40 16.68 2.08
CA GLY A 95 11.18 15.45 2.30
C GLY A 95 10.78 14.26 1.40
N LEU A 96 10.05 14.51 0.31
CA LEU A 96 9.66 13.50 -0.67
C LEU A 96 10.48 13.60 -1.94
N SER A 97 10.82 12.45 -2.52
CA SER A 97 11.39 12.36 -3.87
C SER A 97 10.39 12.78 -4.94
N GLY A 98 10.85 13.00 -6.18
CA GLY A 98 9.97 13.30 -7.31
C GLY A 98 8.90 12.21 -7.52
N THR A 99 9.30 10.95 -7.51
CA THR A 99 8.39 9.80 -7.67
C THR A 99 7.37 9.72 -6.54
N GLU A 100 7.79 9.92 -5.29
CA GLU A 100 6.88 9.93 -4.13
C GLU A 100 5.85 11.07 -4.21
N LYS A 101 6.27 12.24 -4.66
CA LYS A 101 5.36 13.38 -4.89
C LYS A 101 4.31 13.04 -5.94
N THR A 102 4.74 12.50 -7.08
CA THR A 102 3.83 12.08 -8.15
C THR A 102 2.81 11.06 -7.66
N VAL A 103 3.25 10.02 -6.92
CA VAL A 103 2.33 9.02 -6.36
C VAL A 103 1.32 9.68 -5.41
N LEU A 104 1.76 10.56 -4.52
CA LEU A 104 0.84 11.24 -3.60
C LEU A 104 -0.11 12.21 -4.30
N GLN A 105 0.32 12.85 -5.39
CA GLN A 105 -0.57 13.68 -6.19
C GLN A 105 -1.69 12.85 -6.80
N TRP A 106 -1.38 11.69 -7.39
CA TRP A 106 -2.40 10.77 -7.90
C TRP A 106 -3.37 10.31 -6.82
N LEU A 107 -2.88 9.94 -5.64
CA LEU A 107 -3.72 9.48 -4.54
C LEU A 107 -4.57 10.59 -3.92
N ARG A 108 -4.02 11.79 -3.71
CA ARG A 108 -4.68 12.89 -2.97
C ARG A 108 -5.40 13.89 -3.85
N GLU A 109 -4.73 14.37 -4.90
CA GLU A 109 -5.28 15.44 -5.74
C GLU A 109 -6.25 14.87 -6.76
N ALA A 110 -5.95 13.71 -7.33
CA ALA A 110 -6.87 13.00 -8.20
C ALA A 110 -7.87 12.09 -7.44
N GLY A 111 -7.70 11.90 -6.13
CA GLY A 111 -8.61 11.11 -5.31
C GLY A 111 -8.62 9.62 -5.64
N LEU A 112 -7.52 9.08 -6.16
CA LEU A 112 -7.44 7.71 -6.62
C LEU A 112 -7.10 6.76 -5.49
N VAL A 113 -7.59 5.54 -5.66
CA VAL A 113 -7.21 4.35 -4.89
C VAL A 113 -6.50 3.44 -5.87
N LEU A 114 -5.23 3.13 -5.61
CA LEU A 114 -4.36 2.45 -6.57
C LEU A 114 -3.89 1.09 -6.07
N SER A 115 -3.85 0.13 -6.99
CA SER A 115 -3.14 -1.14 -6.83
C SER A 115 -1.64 -0.97 -7.11
N MET A 116 -0.83 -1.95 -6.72
CA MET A 116 0.60 -1.97 -7.08
C MET A 116 0.81 -1.98 -8.60
N ALA A 117 -0.05 -2.69 -9.33
CA ALA A 117 0.02 -2.77 -10.78
C ALA A 117 -0.16 -1.40 -11.44
N GLU A 118 -1.19 -0.66 -11.03
CA GLU A 118 -1.45 0.70 -11.50
C GLU A 118 -0.32 1.65 -11.16
N LEU A 119 0.27 1.54 -9.95
CA LEU A 119 1.43 2.34 -9.58
C LEU A 119 2.66 2.05 -10.44
N VAL A 120 2.97 0.78 -10.71
CA VAL A 120 4.07 0.41 -11.60
C VAL A 120 3.86 1.05 -12.98
N TYR A 121 2.65 0.95 -13.52
CA TYR A 121 2.31 1.54 -14.82
C TYR A 121 2.50 3.06 -14.82
N LEU A 122 1.96 3.77 -13.82
CA LEU A 122 2.08 5.22 -13.69
C LEU A 122 3.54 5.67 -13.58
N ILE A 123 4.35 4.94 -12.81
CA ILE A 123 5.77 5.25 -12.59
C ILE A 123 6.60 4.92 -13.83
N ASP A 124 6.38 3.77 -14.47
CA ASP A 124 7.12 3.34 -15.67
C ASP A 124 6.87 4.28 -16.85
N ARG A 125 5.60 4.63 -17.06
CA ARG A 125 5.21 5.53 -18.16
C ARG A 125 5.41 7.01 -17.85
N ASN A 126 5.83 7.33 -16.62
CA ASN A 126 6.01 8.71 -16.15
C ASN A 126 4.80 9.60 -16.49
N ILE A 127 3.58 9.09 -16.23
CA ILE A 127 2.34 9.77 -16.55
C ILE A 127 2.18 10.96 -15.60
N PRO A 128 2.19 12.20 -16.09
CA PRO A 128 2.01 13.36 -15.23
C PRO A 128 0.55 13.51 -14.82
N LEU A 129 0.32 14.08 -13.63
CA LEU A 129 -1.00 14.49 -13.22
C LEU A 129 -1.38 15.76 -13.99
N GLU A 130 -2.28 15.64 -14.96
CA GLU A 130 -2.80 16.77 -15.71
C GLU A 130 -4.06 17.35 -15.03
N PRO A 131 -4.34 18.67 -15.17
CA PRO A 131 -5.52 19.32 -14.55
C PRO A 131 -6.84 18.63 -14.87
N LYS A 132 -6.96 18.00 -16.04
CA LYS A 132 -8.15 17.23 -16.43
C LYS A 132 -8.42 16.00 -15.56
N PHE A 133 -7.42 15.55 -14.78
CA PHE A 133 -7.59 14.48 -13.80
C PHE A 133 -8.02 14.99 -12.42
N LEU A 134 -8.16 16.31 -12.25
CA LEU A 134 -8.61 16.94 -11.01
C LEU A 134 -10.11 17.25 -11.09
N GLY A 135 -10.98 16.28 -10.81
CA GLY A 135 -12.43 16.50 -10.84
C GLY A 135 -13.23 15.21 -10.64
N SER A 136 -14.54 15.31 -10.59
CA SER A 136 -15.44 14.20 -10.25
C SER A 136 -15.46 13.02 -11.23
N ASN A 137 -14.94 13.18 -12.46
CA ASN A 137 -14.90 12.14 -13.49
C ASN A 137 -13.52 11.52 -13.69
N ASN A 138 -12.60 11.72 -12.75
CA ASN A 138 -11.19 11.36 -12.91
C ASN A 138 -10.93 9.87 -12.98
N THR A 139 -11.69 9.09 -12.21
CA THR A 139 -11.53 7.63 -12.16
C THR A 139 -11.76 7.02 -13.54
N GLN A 140 -12.78 7.47 -14.27
CA GLN A 140 -13.08 6.98 -15.61
C GLN A 140 -11.97 7.32 -16.60
N THR A 141 -11.49 8.58 -16.59
CA THR A 141 -10.41 9.01 -17.49
C THR A 141 -9.08 8.30 -17.21
N LEU A 142 -8.79 8.02 -15.93
CA LEU A 142 -7.61 7.24 -15.56
C LEU A 142 -7.76 5.77 -15.97
N VAL A 143 -8.92 5.18 -15.71
CA VAL A 143 -9.26 3.82 -16.14
C VAL A 143 -9.11 3.72 -17.66
N GLU A 144 -9.61 4.67 -18.43
CA GLU A 144 -9.46 4.69 -19.89
C GLU A 144 -8.01 4.83 -20.36
N ARG A 145 -7.13 5.48 -19.58
CA ARG A 145 -5.70 5.58 -19.89
C ARG A 145 -4.88 4.38 -19.47
N ILE A 146 -5.17 3.82 -18.31
CA ILE A 146 -4.46 2.62 -17.80
C ILE A 146 -4.95 1.38 -18.51
N TYR A 147 -6.26 1.28 -18.72
CA TYR A 147 -6.93 0.17 -19.34
C TYR A 147 -7.34 0.52 -20.79
N THR A 148 -6.38 1.00 -21.58
CA THR A 148 -6.58 1.10 -23.03
C THR A 148 -6.83 -0.27 -23.63
N ARG A 149 -7.37 -0.32 -24.84
CA ARG A 149 -7.68 -1.58 -25.55
C ARG A 149 -6.52 -2.60 -25.52
N ASP A 150 -5.29 -2.11 -25.50
CA ASP A 150 -4.07 -2.92 -25.51
C ASP A 150 -3.67 -3.46 -24.11
N THR A 151 -4.27 -2.94 -23.03
CA THR A 151 -3.99 -3.35 -21.65
C THR A 151 -5.12 -4.21 -21.03
N ILE A 152 -6.28 -4.31 -21.68
CA ILE A 152 -7.41 -5.12 -21.21
C ILE A 152 -7.20 -6.61 -21.49
N PHE A 153 -6.36 -6.95 -22.48
CA PHE A 153 -6.10 -8.33 -22.80
C PHE A 153 -4.97 -8.85 -21.91
N ASP A 154 -5.39 -9.62 -20.90
CA ASP A 154 -4.62 -10.61 -20.17
C ASP A 154 -3.18 -10.24 -19.80
N ASN A 155 -2.79 -10.45 -18.60
CA ASN A 155 -1.38 -10.58 -18.22
C ASN A 155 -0.43 -9.52 -18.83
N ILE A 156 -0.91 -8.66 -19.77
CA ILE A 156 -0.09 -7.62 -20.37
C ILE A 156 0.34 -6.62 -19.31
N LEU A 157 -0.56 -6.24 -18.40
CA LEU A 157 -0.15 -5.46 -17.22
C LEU A 157 0.86 -6.25 -16.38
N GLU A 158 0.63 -7.53 -16.13
CA GLU A 158 1.59 -8.37 -15.41
C GLU A 158 2.87 -8.60 -16.22
N ASN A 159 2.79 -8.89 -17.51
CA ASN A 159 3.95 -9.14 -18.36
C ASN A 159 4.77 -7.86 -18.65
N GLN A 160 4.11 -6.72 -18.86
CA GLN A 160 4.80 -5.42 -18.97
C GLN A 160 5.38 -4.96 -17.63
N MET A 161 4.79 -5.37 -16.52
CA MET A 161 5.29 -5.15 -15.16
C MET A 161 6.41 -6.11 -14.78
N GLU A 162 6.77 -7.07 -15.59
CA GLU A 162 7.88 -8.02 -15.35
C GLU A 162 9.28 -7.40 -15.43
N ARG A 163 9.41 -6.11 -15.71
CA ARG A 163 10.69 -5.42 -15.58
C ARG A 163 11.09 -5.33 -14.10
N ALA A 164 11.96 -6.23 -13.66
CA ALA A 164 12.38 -6.36 -12.26
C ALA A 164 12.77 -5.02 -11.60
N ALA A 165 13.49 -4.17 -12.31
CA ALA A 165 13.93 -2.86 -11.81
C ALA A 165 12.77 -1.89 -11.51
N MET A 166 11.68 -1.93 -12.30
CA MET A 166 10.53 -1.05 -12.06
C MET A 166 9.66 -1.52 -10.90
N ARG A 167 9.52 -2.83 -10.71
CA ARG A 167 8.86 -3.40 -9.53
C ARG A 167 9.60 -3.02 -8.25
N GLU A 168 10.91 -3.18 -8.25
CA GLU A 168 11.74 -2.81 -7.10
C GLU A 168 11.64 -1.32 -6.78
N LYS A 169 11.72 -0.45 -7.79
CA LYS A 169 11.53 0.99 -7.63
C LYS A 169 10.17 1.33 -7.04
N THR A 170 9.10 0.68 -7.50
CA THR A 170 7.74 0.91 -7.02
C THR A 170 7.57 0.41 -5.58
N VAL A 171 8.07 -0.80 -5.27
CA VAL A 171 8.08 -1.34 -3.90
C VAL A 171 8.80 -0.38 -2.96
N ASN A 172 10.01 0.06 -3.32
CA ASN A 172 10.78 0.99 -2.51
C ASN A 172 10.06 2.34 -2.30
N THR A 173 9.37 2.84 -3.33
CA THR A 173 8.56 4.07 -3.24
C THR A 173 7.40 3.89 -2.26
N VAL A 174 6.66 2.79 -2.37
CA VAL A 174 5.53 2.48 -1.47
C VAL A 174 6.03 2.31 -0.03
N LEU A 175 7.09 1.54 0.20
CA LEU A 175 7.65 1.34 1.54
C LEU A 175 8.18 2.64 2.14
N SER A 176 8.78 3.51 1.33
CA SER A 176 9.21 4.84 1.80
C SER A 176 8.02 5.72 2.20
N LEU A 177 6.94 5.74 1.41
CA LEU A 177 5.73 6.48 1.73
C LEU A 177 5.02 5.94 2.99
N LEU A 178 5.03 4.62 3.21
CA LEU A 178 4.53 3.99 4.44
C LEU A 178 5.33 4.44 5.66
N ARG A 179 6.67 4.35 5.61
CA ARG A 179 7.56 4.82 6.69
C ARG A 179 7.35 6.28 7.02
N LYS A 180 7.11 7.11 6.00
CA LYS A 180 6.78 8.53 6.14
C LYS A 180 5.33 8.78 6.56
N LYS A 181 4.53 7.73 6.77
CA LYS A 181 3.10 7.79 7.15
C LYS A 181 2.26 8.63 6.16
N ARG A 182 2.58 8.54 4.86
CA ARG A 182 1.89 9.29 3.81
C ARG A 182 0.76 8.50 3.17
N ILE A 183 0.85 7.20 3.21
CA ILE A 183 -0.11 6.24 2.66
C ILE A 183 -0.46 5.18 3.70
N VAL A 184 -1.53 4.45 3.41
CA VAL A 184 -2.00 3.30 4.17
C VAL A 184 -2.26 2.17 3.17
N LEU A 185 -2.03 0.93 3.58
CA LEU A 185 -2.43 -0.28 2.85
C LEU A 185 -3.77 -0.78 3.40
N LEU A 186 -4.71 -1.10 2.49
CA LEU A 186 -6.02 -1.67 2.81
C LEU A 186 -6.20 -3.04 2.16
#